data_0f3d65bf490bedfd03f319b7eba8a4da
#
_entry.id   0f3d65bf490bedfd03f319b7eba8a4da
#
_cell.length_a   1.000
_cell.length_b   1.000
_cell.length_c   1.000
_cell.angle_alpha   90.00
_cell.angle_beta   90.00
_cell.angle_gamma   90.00
#
_symmetry.space_group_name_H-M   'P 1'
#
loop_
_entity.id
_entity.type
_entity.pdbx_description
1 polymer ?
#
loop_
_entity_poly.entity_id
_entity_poly.type
_entity_poly.pdbx_seq_one_letter_code
_entity_poly.pdbx_strand_id
1 'polypeptide(L)'
;MTELIKYSADLDVEDYYNKYVDVEKYLQYCNKCGAQTKNWSCPPFDFDPNDVWKSYKKMKLILYKIEFDEEVLNHDFKENELDFYLMRLFRIKIKLMSEIYNMENENALGLYFSACNLCPRCTREFGMPCKMPHKMRYSIESLGGNVVDMVEEVFDIKPLWIKDGKLPEYLIFVGGLLYNEE
;
A
#
# COMPACT_ATOMS: atom_id res chain seq x y z
N MET A 1 -6.11 -7.24 -22.55
CA MET A 1 -5.10 -7.83 -21.61
C MET A 1 -4.72 -6.74 -20.64
N THR A 2 -4.69 -7.02 -19.36
CA THR A 2 -4.33 -6.03 -18.34
C THR A 2 -2.81 -5.83 -18.36
N GLU A 3 -2.34 -4.61 -18.56
CA GLU A 3 -0.92 -4.28 -18.53
C GLU A 3 -0.50 -3.88 -17.12
N LEU A 4 0.67 -4.36 -16.67
CA LEU A 4 1.28 -4.02 -15.39
C LEU A 4 2.56 -3.23 -15.64
N ILE A 5 2.54 -1.94 -15.31
CA ILE A 5 3.67 -1.03 -15.50
C ILE A 5 4.26 -0.69 -14.13
N LYS A 6 5.58 -0.81 -13.99
CA LYS A 6 6.30 -0.49 -12.76
C LYS A 6 7.03 0.85 -12.90
N TYR A 7 6.84 1.71 -11.92
CA TYR A 7 7.57 2.95 -11.72
C TYR A 7 8.34 2.89 -10.41
N SER A 8 9.45 3.59 -10.32
CA SER A 8 10.18 3.77 -9.05
C SER A 8 10.89 5.11 -8.99
N ALA A 9 11.03 5.64 -7.78
CA ALA A 9 11.78 6.84 -7.48
C ALA A 9 12.55 6.67 -6.17
N ASP A 10 13.76 7.18 -6.12
CA ASP A 10 14.57 7.20 -4.89
C ASP A 10 14.47 8.61 -4.28
N LEU A 11 14.16 8.67 -2.98
CA LEU A 11 13.92 9.91 -2.24
C LEU A 11 14.71 9.90 -0.93
N ASP A 12 15.03 11.08 -0.42
CA ASP A 12 15.45 11.25 0.97
C ASP A 12 14.23 11.13 1.89
N VAL A 13 14.36 10.34 2.97
CA VAL A 13 13.26 10.16 3.93
C VAL A 13 12.93 11.46 4.63
N GLU A 14 13.92 12.31 4.93
CA GLU A 14 13.71 13.61 5.58
C GLU A 14 12.82 14.53 4.70
N ASP A 15 13.12 14.61 3.40
CA ASP A 15 12.32 15.40 2.45
C ASP A 15 10.91 14.83 2.31
N TYR A 16 10.80 13.50 2.20
CA TYR A 16 9.51 12.81 2.15
C TYR A 16 8.69 13.08 3.42
N TYR A 17 9.32 12.90 4.59
CA TYR A 17 8.69 13.07 5.89
C TYR A 17 8.15 14.50 6.07
N ASN A 18 8.98 15.49 5.80
CA ASN A 18 8.60 16.90 5.96
C ASN A 18 7.46 17.33 5.03
N LYS A 19 7.35 16.70 3.85
CA LYS A 19 6.37 17.11 2.84
C LYS A 19 5.09 16.31 2.87
N TYR A 20 5.17 14.99 3.13
CA TYR A 20 4.06 14.07 2.90
C TYR A 20 3.62 13.29 4.15
N VAL A 21 4.31 13.41 5.29
CA VAL A 21 3.92 12.69 6.50
C VAL A 21 3.24 13.62 7.50
N ASP A 22 2.03 13.24 7.88
CA ASP A 22 1.25 13.86 8.95
C ASP A 22 0.47 12.76 9.67
N VAL A 23 1.11 12.17 10.67
CA VAL A 23 0.59 11.01 11.40
C VAL A 23 -0.78 11.32 12.02
N GLU A 24 -0.94 12.48 12.65
CA GLU A 24 -2.19 12.85 13.32
C GLU A 24 -3.33 12.98 12.33
N LYS A 25 -3.11 13.69 11.22
CA LYS A 25 -4.09 13.89 10.15
C LYS A 25 -4.51 12.56 9.51
N TYR A 26 -3.54 11.73 9.11
CA TYR A 26 -3.85 10.51 8.36
C TYR A 26 -4.39 9.39 9.23
N LEU A 27 -4.09 9.34 10.54
CA LEU A 27 -4.78 8.46 11.47
C LEU A 27 -6.29 8.72 11.53
N GLN A 28 -6.74 9.96 11.32
CA GLN A 28 -8.17 10.26 11.25
C GLN A 28 -8.86 9.59 10.05
N TYR A 29 -8.15 9.46 8.92
CA TYR A 29 -8.68 8.68 7.77
C TYR A 29 -8.67 7.19 8.06
N CYS A 30 -7.65 6.67 8.74
CA CYS A 30 -7.62 5.29 9.19
C CYS A 30 -8.79 4.95 10.12
N ASN A 31 -9.28 5.89 10.94
CA ASN A 31 -10.44 5.71 11.79
C ASN A 31 -11.74 5.41 11.02
N LYS A 32 -11.81 5.83 9.75
CA LYS A 32 -12.94 5.58 8.86
C LYS A 32 -12.74 4.34 7.99
N CYS A 33 -11.55 3.73 8.02
CA CYS A 33 -11.20 2.57 7.22
C CYS A 33 -11.66 1.29 7.91
N GLY A 34 -12.27 0.38 7.15
CA GLY A 34 -12.75 -0.90 7.67
C GLY A 34 -11.65 -1.87 8.17
N ALA A 35 -10.37 -1.58 7.87
CA ALA A 35 -9.22 -2.38 8.30
C ALA A 35 -8.62 -1.95 9.65
N GLN A 36 -8.97 -0.76 10.15
CA GLN A 36 -8.52 -0.28 11.45
C GLN A 36 -8.95 -1.26 12.55
N THR A 37 -8.08 -1.47 13.52
CA THR A 37 -8.25 -2.43 14.63
C THR A 37 -8.39 -3.91 14.23
N LYS A 38 -8.59 -4.20 12.95
CA LYS A 38 -8.78 -5.56 12.42
C LYS A 38 -7.53 -6.15 11.76
N ASN A 39 -6.49 -5.34 11.52
CA ASN A 39 -5.27 -5.78 10.87
C ASN A 39 -4.04 -5.31 11.65
N TRP A 40 -3.06 -6.19 11.86
CA TRP A 40 -1.84 -5.86 12.59
C TRP A 40 -0.95 -4.81 11.90
N SER A 41 -1.08 -4.65 10.59
CA SER A 41 -0.41 -3.60 9.84
C SER A 41 -1.12 -2.23 9.85
N CYS A 42 -2.24 -2.11 10.58
CA CYS A 42 -3.05 -0.90 10.67
C CYS A 42 -3.09 -0.36 12.09
N PRO A 43 -3.28 0.93 12.30
CA PRO A 43 -3.39 1.51 13.64
C PRO A 43 -4.60 0.97 14.43
N PRO A 44 -4.66 1.16 15.77
CA PRO A 44 -3.61 1.78 16.57
C PRO A 44 -2.40 0.88 16.75
N PHE A 45 -1.22 1.49 16.82
CA PHE A 45 0.04 0.81 17.10
C PHE A 45 0.44 1.00 18.56
N ASP A 46 1.35 0.17 19.05
CA ASP A 46 2.02 0.26 20.36
C ASP A 46 3.35 1.02 20.30
N PHE A 47 3.63 1.65 19.15
CA PHE A 47 4.80 2.48 18.86
C PHE A 47 4.38 3.76 18.13
N ASP A 48 5.26 4.77 18.13
CA ASP A 48 5.06 5.99 17.34
C ASP A 48 5.47 5.76 15.87
N PRO A 49 4.56 5.92 14.88
CA PRO A 49 4.91 5.82 13.47
C PRO A 49 6.04 6.78 13.02
N ASN A 50 6.18 7.93 13.70
CA ASN A 50 7.26 8.87 13.43
C ASN A 50 8.65 8.25 13.65
N ASP A 51 8.79 7.32 14.59
CA ASP A 51 10.06 6.67 14.88
C ASP A 51 10.48 5.75 13.73
N VAL A 52 9.53 5.16 13.02
CA VAL A 52 9.81 4.35 11.83
C VAL A 52 10.45 5.21 10.75
N TRP A 53 9.84 6.36 10.45
CA TRP A 53 10.38 7.29 9.44
C TRP A 53 11.78 7.78 9.82
N LYS A 54 11.99 8.19 11.06
CA LYS A 54 13.28 8.71 11.57
C LYS A 54 14.40 7.67 11.63
N SER A 55 14.07 6.38 11.57
CA SER A 55 15.05 5.29 11.60
C SER A 55 15.77 5.07 10.27
N TYR A 56 15.30 5.68 9.18
CA TYR A 56 15.84 5.47 7.84
C TYR A 56 16.18 6.82 7.17
N LYS A 57 17.12 6.78 6.22
CA LYS A 57 17.59 7.96 5.49
C LYS A 57 17.08 8.01 4.06
N LYS A 58 16.89 6.86 3.44
CA LYS A 58 16.49 6.73 2.04
C LYS A 58 15.20 5.94 1.90
N MET A 59 14.45 6.29 0.87
CA MET A 59 13.22 5.61 0.49
C MET A 59 13.24 5.33 -1.01
N LYS A 60 13.04 4.08 -1.39
CA LYS A 60 12.67 3.72 -2.75
C LYS A 60 11.15 3.59 -2.82
N LEU A 61 10.49 4.54 -3.48
CA LEU A 61 9.08 4.42 -3.84
C LEU A 61 8.91 3.44 -4.99
N ILE A 62 7.88 2.61 -4.91
CA ILE A 62 7.53 1.65 -5.94
C ILE A 62 6.03 1.78 -6.21
N LEU A 63 5.71 2.09 -7.47
CA LEU A 63 4.34 2.17 -7.96
C LEU A 63 4.13 1.14 -9.05
N TYR A 64 3.08 0.36 -8.92
CA TYR A 64 2.59 -0.50 -9.99
C TYR A 64 1.26 0.05 -10.49
N LYS A 65 1.21 0.41 -11.79
CA LYS A 65 0.01 0.84 -12.49
C LYS A 65 -0.55 -0.36 -13.25
N ILE A 66 -1.82 -0.65 -13.03
CA ILE A 66 -2.55 -1.72 -13.69
C ILE A 66 -3.51 -1.06 -14.66
N GLU A 67 -3.20 -1.08 -15.95
CA GLU A 67 -4.07 -0.56 -17.00
C GLU A 67 -5.05 -1.62 -17.47
N PHE A 68 -6.29 -1.22 -17.66
CA PHE A 68 -7.34 -2.09 -18.15
C PHE A 68 -7.59 -1.84 -19.63
N ASP A 69 -7.80 -2.91 -20.39
CA ASP A 69 -8.18 -2.79 -21.79
C ASP A 69 -9.65 -2.37 -21.97
N GLU A 70 -9.97 -1.90 -23.16
CA GLU A 70 -11.33 -1.41 -23.48
C GLU A 70 -12.41 -2.46 -23.24
N GLU A 71 -12.11 -3.75 -23.44
CA GLU A 71 -13.06 -4.83 -23.20
C GLU A 71 -13.46 -4.87 -21.73
N VAL A 72 -12.52 -4.72 -20.80
CA VAL A 72 -12.76 -4.70 -19.36
C VAL A 72 -13.45 -3.41 -18.93
N LEU A 73 -13.04 -2.26 -19.49
CA LEU A 73 -13.62 -0.96 -19.15
C LEU A 73 -15.07 -0.82 -19.61
N ASN A 74 -15.42 -1.42 -20.74
CA ASN A 74 -16.77 -1.43 -21.30
C ASN A 74 -17.63 -2.59 -20.79
N HIS A 75 -17.08 -3.45 -19.95
CA HIS A 75 -17.82 -4.57 -19.37
C HIS A 75 -18.80 -4.11 -18.29
N ASP A 76 -20.05 -4.48 -18.43
CA ASP A 76 -21.09 -4.20 -17.44
C ASP A 76 -21.10 -5.34 -16.42
N PHE A 77 -20.31 -5.16 -15.36
CA PHE A 77 -20.15 -6.18 -14.32
C PHE A 77 -21.47 -6.43 -13.61
N LYS A 78 -21.97 -7.68 -13.71
CA LYS A 78 -23.11 -8.13 -12.93
C LYS A 78 -22.72 -8.31 -11.46
N GLU A 79 -23.76 -8.47 -10.63
CA GLU A 79 -23.58 -8.75 -9.21
C GLU A 79 -22.53 -9.86 -8.98
N ASN A 80 -21.53 -9.59 -8.14
CA ASN A 80 -20.38 -10.45 -7.82
C ASN A 80 -19.31 -10.66 -8.92
N GLU A 81 -19.54 -10.29 -10.18
CA GLU A 81 -18.49 -10.42 -11.22
C GLU A 81 -17.31 -9.50 -10.95
N LEU A 82 -17.57 -8.27 -10.54
CA LEU A 82 -16.54 -7.31 -10.16
C LEU A 82 -15.69 -7.85 -8.99
N ASP A 83 -16.32 -8.46 -7.99
CA ASP A 83 -15.62 -9.05 -6.85
C ASP A 83 -14.67 -10.17 -7.29
N PHE A 84 -15.09 -11.04 -8.21
CA PHE A 84 -14.23 -12.08 -8.79
C PHE A 84 -13.04 -11.46 -9.56
N TYR A 85 -13.30 -10.37 -10.29
CA TYR A 85 -12.25 -9.67 -11.00
C TYR A 85 -11.24 -9.05 -10.02
N LEU A 86 -11.72 -8.37 -8.98
CA LEU A 86 -10.90 -7.79 -7.93
C LEU A 86 -10.10 -8.84 -7.15
N MET A 87 -10.62 -10.05 -6.96
CA MET A 87 -9.85 -11.16 -6.37
C MET A 87 -8.64 -11.57 -7.23
N ARG A 88 -8.70 -11.42 -8.56
CA ARG A 88 -7.53 -11.65 -9.43
C ARG A 88 -6.48 -10.56 -9.23
N LEU A 89 -6.90 -9.28 -9.14
CA LEU A 89 -6.01 -8.16 -8.83
C LEU A 89 -5.38 -8.32 -7.45
N PHE A 90 -6.13 -8.83 -6.49
CA PHE A 90 -5.62 -9.15 -5.16
C PHE A 90 -4.49 -10.18 -5.19
N ARG A 91 -4.55 -11.20 -6.03
CA ARG A 91 -3.45 -12.17 -6.21
C ARG A 91 -2.19 -11.51 -6.78
N ILE A 92 -2.36 -10.58 -7.73
CA ILE A 92 -1.25 -9.77 -8.25
C ILE A 92 -0.63 -8.97 -7.10
N LYS A 93 -1.44 -8.28 -6.31
CA LYS A 93 -0.99 -7.52 -5.14
C LYS A 93 -0.12 -8.37 -4.20
N ILE A 94 -0.56 -9.57 -3.84
CA ILE A 94 0.20 -10.47 -2.95
C ILE A 94 1.56 -10.84 -3.56
N LYS A 95 1.61 -11.11 -4.88
CA LYS A 95 2.88 -11.36 -5.56
C LYS A 95 3.82 -10.16 -5.47
N LEU A 96 3.31 -8.95 -5.75
CA LEU A 96 4.10 -7.72 -5.69
C LEU A 96 4.57 -7.39 -4.26
N MET A 97 3.76 -7.68 -3.24
CA MET A 97 4.18 -7.58 -1.83
C MET A 97 5.37 -8.49 -1.53
N SER A 98 5.39 -9.69 -2.11
CA SER A 98 6.52 -10.61 -1.96
C SER A 98 7.80 -10.07 -2.64
N GLU A 99 7.67 -9.35 -3.75
CA GLU A 99 8.81 -8.69 -4.39
C GLU A 99 9.42 -7.62 -3.45
N ILE A 100 8.60 -6.78 -2.82
CA ILE A 100 9.09 -5.80 -1.83
C ILE A 100 9.77 -6.50 -0.65
N TYR A 101 9.15 -7.54 -0.11
CA TYR A 101 9.74 -8.30 1.00
C TYR A 101 11.12 -8.88 0.65
N ASN A 102 11.30 -9.37 -0.58
CA ASN A 102 12.55 -9.94 -1.05
C ASN A 102 13.65 -8.87 -1.31
N MET A 103 13.31 -7.59 -1.32
CA MET A 103 14.27 -6.49 -1.41
C MET A 103 14.84 -6.10 -0.05
N GLU A 104 14.28 -6.59 1.05
CA GLU A 104 14.73 -6.27 2.40
C GLU A 104 16.06 -6.94 2.74
N ASN A 105 16.80 -6.25 3.58
CA ASN A 105 17.96 -6.76 4.30
C ASN A 105 17.93 -6.22 5.73
N GLU A 106 18.99 -6.39 6.52
CA GLU A 106 19.08 -5.93 7.90
C GLU A 106 18.96 -4.39 8.07
N ASN A 107 19.26 -3.62 7.00
CA ASN A 107 19.22 -2.16 6.98
C ASN A 107 18.01 -1.61 6.22
N ALA A 108 17.02 -2.45 5.88
CA ALA A 108 15.89 -2.06 5.04
C ALA A 108 14.57 -2.64 5.54
N LEU A 109 13.50 -1.84 5.41
CA LEU A 109 12.12 -2.18 5.76
C LEU A 109 11.19 -1.95 4.58
N GLY A 110 10.50 -3.00 4.14
CA GLY A 110 9.48 -2.90 3.10
C GLY A 110 8.20 -2.24 3.60
N LEU A 111 7.58 -1.45 2.75
CA LEU A 111 6.25 -0.87 2.95
C LEU A 111 5.31 -1.46 1.91
N TYR A 112 4.26 -2.16 2.38
CA TYR A 112 3.30 -2.83 1.53
C TYR A 112 2.23 -1.87 0.97
N PHE A 113 1.51 -2.35 -0.03
CA PHE A 113 0.39 -1.65 -0.66
C PHE A 113 -0.87 -1.78 0.22
N SER A 114 -1.23 -0.74 0.95
CA SER A 114 -2.35 -0.76 1.91
C SER A 114 -2.19 -1.83 3.02
N ALA A 115 -3.27 -2.27 3.64
CA ALA A 115 -3.24 -3.26 4.73
C ALA A 115 -2.58 -4.58 4.30
N CYS A 116 -1.90 -5.25 5.24
CA CYS A 116 -1.34 -6.59 5.07
C CYS A 116 -2.46 -7.60 4.82
N ASN A 117 -2.32 -8.35 3.75
CA ASN A 117 -3.30 -9.35 3.31
C ASN A 117 -2.66 -10.74 3.15
N LEU A 118 -1.61 -11.06 3.90
CA LEU A 118 -0.94 -12.36 3.84
C LEU A 118 -1.80 -13.51 4.38
N CYS A 119 -2.81 -13.20 5.20
CA CYS A 119 -3.76 -14.17 5.73
C CYS A 119 -5.16 -13.88 5.19
N PRO A 120 -5.99 -14.90 4.94
CA PRO A 120 -7.39 -14.70 4.53
C PRO A 120 -8.19 -13.84 5.52
N ARG A 121 -7.91 -13.98 6.81
CA ARG A 121 -8.40 -13.13 7.89
C ARG A 121 -7.27 -12.86 8.87
N CYS A 122 -7.11 -11.61 9.27
CA CYS A 122 -6.08 -11.23 10.23
C CYS A 122 -6.48 -11.68 11.64
N THR A 123 -5.53 -12.25 12.37
CA THR A 123 -5.76 -12.71 13.76
C THR A 123 -6.04 -11.59 14.74
N ARG A 124 -5.73 -10.33 14.40
CA ARG A 124 -6.08 -9.17 15.22
C ARG A 124 -7.59 -9.04 15.45
N GLU A 125 -8.41 -9.43 14.48
CA GLU A 125 -9.87 -9.47 14.63
C GLU A 125 -10.33 -10.33 15.81
N PHE A 126 -9.52 -11.29 16.21
CA PHE A 126 -9.80 -12.24 17.29
C PHE A 126 -8.96 -11.99 18.54
N GLY A 127 -8.25 -10.85 18.61
CA GLY A 127 -7.34 -10.53 19.71
C GLY A 127 -6.13 -11.46 19.83
N MET A 128 -5.77 -12.17 18.76
CA MET A 128 -4.66 -13.12 18.75
C MET A 128 -3.42 -12.53 18.06
N PRO A 129 -2.19 -12.92 18.49
CA PRO A 129 -0.95 -12.47 17.86
C PRO A 129 -0.90 -12.73 16.34
N CYS A 130 -0.11 -11.91 15.62
CA CYS A 130 0.09 -12.10 14.20
C CYS A 130 0.66 -13.51 13.89
N LYS A 131 0.08 -14.20 12.90
CA LYS A 131 0.57 -15.53 12.46
C LYS A 131 1.87 -15.44 11.67
N MET A 132 2.14 -14.29 11.06
CA MET A 132 3.29 -14.07 10.18
C MET A 132 4.04 -12.78 10.55
N PRO A 133 4.49 -12.62 11.83
CA PRO A 133 5.10 -11.37 12.26
C PRO A 133 6.35 -11.00 11.47
N HIS A 134 7.11 -12.00 11.01
CA HIS A 134 8.32 -11.77 10.21
C HIS A 134 8.04 -11.25 8.80
N LYS A 135 6.83 -11.48 8.26
CA LYS A 135 6.42 -11.08 6.89
C LYS A 135 5.43 -9.92 6.87
N MET A 136 4.81 -9.61 8.02
CA MET A 136 3.88 -8.49 8.13
C MET A 136 4.66 -7.17 7.97
N ARG A 137 4.17 -6.30 7.11
CA ARG A 137 4.71 -4.95 6.89
C ARG A 137 3.59 -3.94 6.92
N TYR A 138 3.94 -2.75 7.33
CA TYR A 138 3.06 -1.58 7.32
C TYR A 138 2.92 -1.03 5.90
N SER A 139 1.97 -0.16 5.69
CA SER A 139 1.89 0.65 4.47
C SER A 139 2.30 2.08 4.75
N ILE A 140 2.60 2.83 3.70
CA ILE A 140 2.92 4.26 3.78
C ILE A 140 1.80 5.00 4.51
N GLU A 141 0.54 4.73 4.14
CA GLU A 141 -0.63 5.39 4.71
C GLU A 141 -0.84 5.02 6.19
N SER A 142 -0.58 3.77 6.56
CA SER A 142 -0.74 3.33 7.97
C SER A 142 0.28 3.98 8.89
N LEU A 143 1.41 4.43 8.35
CA LEU A 143 2.44 5.20 9.05
C LEU A 143 2.26 6.72 8.90
N GLY A 144 1.10 7.18 8.40
CA GLY A 144 0.78 8.60 8.29
C GLY A 144 1.29 9.29 7.03
N GLY A 145 1.70 8.56 6.00
CA GLY A 145 2.15 9.13 4.73
C GLY A 145 1.01 9.42 3.75
N ASN A 146 1.12 10.55 3.06
CA ASN A 146 0.20 10.95 2.00
C ASN A 146 0.61 10.34 0.65
N VAL A 147 -0.05 9.27 0.27
CA VAL A 147 0.22 8.59 -1.00
C VAL A 147 -0.37 9.35 -2.19
N VAL A 148 -1.51 10.01 -2.03
CA VAL A 148 -2.22 10.67 -3.13
C VAL A 148 -1.40 11.80 -3.74
N ASP A 149 -1.07 12.81 -2.94
CA ASP A 149 -0.31 13.97 -3.41
C ASP A 149 1.10 13.56 -3.85
N MET A 150 1.72 12.62 -3.14
CA MET A 150 3.03 12.10 -3.48
C MET A 150 3.05 11.44 -4.86
N VAL A 151 2.06 10.61 -5.18
CA VAL A 151 1.99 9.93 -6.49
C VAL A 151 1.79 10.93 -7.63
N GLU A 152 0.94 11.95 -7.43
CA GLU A 152 0.73 12.99 -8.42
C GLU A 152 2.02 13.80 -8.65
N GLU A 153 2.74 14.18 -7.59
CA GLU A 153 3.93 15.02 -7.72
C GLU A 153 5.18 14.27 -8.19
N VAL A 154 5.37 13.02 -7.75
CA VAL A 154 6.60 12.26 -8.05
C VAL A 154 6.51 11.53 -9.38
N PHE A 155 5.34 11.03 -9.74
CA PHE A 155 5.16 10.19 -10.93
C PHE A 155 4.29 10.80 -12.02
N ASP A 156 3.69 11.98 -11.76
CA ASP A 156 2.69 12.62 -12.66
C ASP A 156 1.52 11.64 -12.99
N ILE A 157 1.11 10.86 -11.99
CA ILE A 157 0.02 9.88 -12.10
C ILE A 157 -1.07 10.23 -11.09
N LYS A 158 -2.28 10.49 -11.57
CA LYS A 158 -3.42 10.77 -10.71
C LYS A 158 -4.03 9.46 -10.19
N PRO A 159 -4.14 9.24 -8.86
CA PRO A 159 -4.82 8.07 -8.34
C PRO A 159 -6.28 8.01 -8.77
N LEU A 160 -6.72 6.85 -9.24
CA LEU A 160 -8.10 6.61 -9.63
C LEU A 160 -8.71 5.53 -8.72
N TRP A 161 -10.03 5.58 -8.55
CA TRP A 161 -10.78 4.67 -7.69
C TRP A 161 -11.96 4.06 -8.43
N ILE A 162 -12.34 2.86 -7.99
CA ILE A 162 -13.59 2.22 -8.40
C ILE A 162 -14.75 3.09 -7.90
N LYS A 163 -15.68 3.44 -8.80
CA LYS A 163 -16.87 4.20 -8.48
C LYS A 163 -18.09 3.54 -9.13
N ASP A 164 -19.18 3.46 -8.40
CA ASP A 164 -20.46 2.95 -8.88
C ASP A 164 -20.37 1.57 -9.57
N GLY A 165 -19.51 0.70 -9.04
CA GLY A 165 -19.28 -0.63 -9.60
C GLY A 165 -18.48 -0.67 -10.91
N LYS A 166 -17.88 0.45 -11.33
CA LYS A 166 -17.08 0.57 -12.56
C LYS A 166 -15.60 0.70 -12.24
N LEU A 167 -14.80 -0.02 -13.02
CA LEU A 167 -13.34 0.12 -12.99
C LEU A 167 -12.93 1.43 -13.67
N PRO A 168 -11.94 2.15 -13.12
CA PRO A 168 -11.31 3.28 -13.80
C PRO A 168 -10.37 2.77 -14.90
N GLU A 169 -9.80 3.67 -15.72
CA GLU A 169 -8.83 3.32 -16.76
C GLU A 169 -7.64 2.52 -16.22
N TYR A 170 -7.24 2.80 -14.99
CA TYR A 170 -6.19 2.05 -14.27
C TYR A 170 -6.39 2.09 -12.77
N LEU A 171 -5.76 1.16 -12.08
CA LEU A 171 -5.56 1.18 -10.64
C LEU A 171 -4.06 1.22 -10.34
N ILE A 172 -3.70 1.72 -9.15
CA ILE A 172 -2.31 1.76 -8.70
C ILE A 172 -2.14 0.99 -7.39
N PHE A 173 -0.99 0.35 -7.24
CA PHE A 173 -0.46 -0.13 -5.98
C PHE A 173 0.82 0.64 -5.65
N VAL A 174 0.87 1.27 -4.48
CA VAL A 174 1.99 2.08 -4.04
C VAL A 174 2.55 1.52 -2.74
N GLY A 175 3.82 1.29 -2.74
CA GLY A 175 4.59 0.83 -1.59
C GLY A 175 6.03 1.29 -1.71
N GLY A 176 6.94 0.67 -0.97
CA GLY A 176 8.33 1.07 -1.05
C GLY A 176 9.26 0.28 -0.15
N LEU A 177 10.46 0.76 -0.07
CA LEU A 177 11.53 0.26 0.79
C LEU A 177 12.17 1.45 1.49
N LEU A 178 12.13 1.48 2.80
CA LEU A 178 12.94 2.38 3.63
C LEU A 178 14.28 1.72 3.86
N TYR A 179 15.39 2.45 3.74
CA TYR A 179 16.72 1.86 3.91
C TYR A 179 17.78 2.87 4.35
N ASN A 180 18.85 2.34 4.91
CA ASN A 180 20.08 3.07 5.19
C ASN A 180 21.19 2.53 4.26
N GLU A 181 21.92 3.46 3.65
CA GLU A 181 23.14 3.11 2.90
C GLU A 181 24.22 2.60 3.88
N GLU A 182 25.04 1.65 3.44
CA GLU A 182 26.18 1.14 4.21
C GLU A 182 27.28 2.20 4.42
#